data_c38e78a719120a1a8d22cc3e4ce2cffc
#
_entry.id   c38e78a719120a1a8d22cc3e4ce2cffc
#
_cell.length_a   1.000
_cell.length_b   1.000
_cell.length_c   1.000
_cell.angle_alpha   90.00
_cell.angle_beta   90.00
_cell.angle_gamma   90.00
#
_symmetry.space_group_name_H-M   'P 1'
#
loop_
_entity.id
_entity.type
_entity.pdbx_description
1 polymer ?
#
loop_
_entity_poly.entity_id
_entity_poly.type
_entity_poly.pdbx_seq_one_letter_code
_entity_poly.pdbx_strand_id
1 'polypeptide(L)'
;MKLPIEVHNKLIPFKGFSWVTWLVFAFTRKPMAWSMDETTRRHEGIHCAQQIELAGLFAAILLPVAISYSFAWWGWVLTVLGILFAGWICYGISWLIEVIIPPYPGAYYYTCFETEAYNHEDDPDYLKRRIPFWGWISCIPNRKVKHKI
;
A
#
# COMPACT_ATOMS: atom_id res chain seq x y z
N MET A 1 -12.36 -15.34 4.23
CA MET A 1 -11.24 -15.26 3.29
C MET A 1 -10.15 -14.42 3.95
N LYS A 2 -8.94 -14.97 4.14
CA LYS A 2 -7.83 -14.18 4.72
C LYS A 2 -7.21 -13.31 3.61
N LEU A 3 -7.14 -12.01 3.80
CA LEU A 3 -6.37 -11.10 2.94
C LEU A 3 -4.89 -11.12 3.35
N PRO A 4 -3.98 -10.87 2.43
CA PRO A 4 -4.14 -10.73 0.97
C PRO A 4 -4.37 -12.06 0.25
N ILE A 5 -4.83 -11.99 -0.99
CA ILE A 5 -4.90 -13.13 -1.92
C ILE A 5 -3.53 -13.27 -2.58
N GLU A 6 -2.86 -14.40 -2.36
CA GLU A 6 -1.54 -14.66 -2.94
C GLU A 6 -1.63 -14.98 -4.43
N VAL A 7 -0.81 -14.31 -5.23
CA VAL A 7 -0.70 -14.52 -6.67
C VAL A 7 0.74 -14.83 -7.05
N HIS A 8 0.99 -16.08 -7.39
CA HIS A 8 2.31 -16.56 -7.81
C HIS A 8 2.46 -16.39 -9.33
N ASN A 9 3.53 -15.71 -9.75
CA ASN A 9 3.80 -15.44 -11.16
C ASN A 9 5.31 -15.34 -11.45
N LYS A 10 5.69 -15.14 -12.72
CA LYS A 10 7.11 -15.07 -13.11
C LYS A 10 7.62 -13.64 -13.36
N LEU A 11 6.73 -12.63 -13.32
CA LEU A 11 7.03 -11.28 -13.78
C LEU A 11 7.20 -10.28 -12.62
N ILE A 12 6.32 -10.31 -11.66
CA ILE A 12 6.25 -9.35 -10.53
C ILE A 12 6.35 -10.06 -9.20
N PRO A 13 7.00 -9.42 -8.20
CA PRO A 13 7.64 -8.12 -8.17
C PRO A 13 9.01 -8.08 -8.89
N PHE A 14 9.60 -6.86 -9.01
CA PHE A 14 10.98 -6.70 -9.50
C PHE A 14 11.99 -7.40 -8.57
N LYS A 15 13.21 -7.63 -9.08
CA LYS A 15 14.30 -8.21 -8.28
C LYS A 15 14.54 -7.34 -7.02
N GLY A 16 14.68 -7.98 -5.87
CA GLY A 16 14.86 -7.30 -4.59
C GLY A 16 13.62 -7.27 -3.69
N PHE A 17 12.42 -7.46 -4.26
CA PHE A 17 11.18 -7.55 -3.50
C PHE A 17 10.68 -9.00 -3.42
N SER A 18 10.25 -9.42 -2.23
CA SER A 18 9.64 -10.74 -2.03
C SER A 18 8.16 -10.76 -2.40
N TRP A 19 7.46 -9.71 -2.00
CA TRP A 19 6.02 -9.50 -2.23
C TRP A 19 5.78 -8.07 -2.70
N VAL A 20 4.69 -7.88 -3.40
CA VAL A 20 4.14 -6.56 -3.75
C VAL A 20 2.63 -6.62 -3.75
N THR A 21 2.00 -5.71 -3.02
CA THR A 21 0.55 -5.67 -2.88
C THR A 21 -0.10 -4.71 -3.88
N TRP A 22 -1.20 -5.13 -4.46
CA TRP A 22 -2.11 -4.29 -5.24
C TRP A 22 -3.56 -4.58 -4.84
N LEU A 23 -4.19 -3.61 -4.22
CA LEU A 23 -5.53 -3.72 -3.61
C LEU A 23 -5.61 -4.89 -2.63
N VAL A 24 -6.25 -5.98 -3.03
CA VAL A 24 -6.42 -7.19 -2.21
C VAL A 24 -5.47 -8.33 -2.58
N PHE A 25 -4.62 -8.14 -3.60
CA PHE A 25 -3.73 -9.15 -4.12
C PHE A 25 -2.29 -8.89 -3.69
N ALA A 26 -1.58 -9.93 -3.26
CA ALA A 26 -0.15 -9.91 -3.03
C ALA A 26 0.55 -10.80 -4.07
N PHE A 27 1.41 -10.18 -4.88
CA PHE A 27 2.12 -10.84 -5.97
C PHE A 27 3.51 -11.25 -5.53
N THR A 28 3.93 -12.45 -5.94
CA THR A 28 5.28 -12.96 -5.71
C THR A 28 5.79 -13.76 -6.89
N ARG A 29 7.12 -13.78 -7.05
CA ARG A 29 7.80 -14.69 -7.99
C ARG A 29 8.24 -16.01 -7.36
N LYS A 30 7.99 -16.18 -6.06
CA LYS A 30 8.27 -17.45 -5.37
C LYS A 30 7.36 -18.55 -5.91
N PRO A 31 7.84 -19.81 -5.95
CA PRO A 31 7.00 -20.95 -6.34
C PRO A 31 5.76 -21.09 -5.45
N MET A 32 4.68 -21.67 -5.99
CA MET A 32 3.42 -21.85 -5.26
C MET A 32 3.55 -22.71 -3.98
N ALA A 33 4.62 -23.51 -3.88
CA ALA A 33 4.95 -24.23 -2.64
C ALA A 33 5.38 -23.30 -1.48
N TRP A 34 5.67 -22.04 -1.76
CA TRP A 34 6.02 -21.02 -0.79
C TRP A 34 4.79 -20.19 -0.46
N SER A 35 4.10 -20.52 0.61
CA SER A 35 3.06 -19.66 1.16
C SER A 35 3.68 -18.54 1.99
N MET A 36 2.94 -17.45 2.11
CA MET A 36 3.27 -16.32 2.96
C MET A 36 3.19 -16.73 4.45
N ASP A 37 4.21 -16.44 5.24
CA ASP A 37 4.12 -16.59 6.69
C ASP A 37 3.14 -15.58 7.31
N GLU A 38 2.73 -15.81 8.56
CA GLU A 38 1.68 -15.02 9.20
C GLU A 38 2.12 -13.56 9.46
N THR A 39 3.40 -13.30 9.71
CA THR A 39 3.93 -11.93 9.89
C THR A 39 3.88 -11.17 8.58
N THR A 40 4.43 -11.76 7.51
CA THR A 40 4.35 -11.20 6.16
C THR A 40 2.88 -10.99 5.74
N ARG A 41 2.00 -11.94 6.05
CA ARG A 41 0.57 -11.82 5.74
C ARG A 41 -0.08 -10.63 6.43
N ARG A 42 0.26 -10.37 7.67
CA ARG A 42 -0.23 -9.17 8.40
C ARG A 42 0.33 -7.90 7.80
N HIS A 43 1.62 -7.88 7.48
CA HIS A 43 2.28 -6.76 6.81
C HIS A 43 1.57 -6.40 5.48
N GLU A 44 1.47 -7.35 4.57
CA GLU A 44 0.81 -7.14 3.27
C GLU A 44 -0.70 -6.87 3.43
N GLY A 45 -1.33 -7.42 4.49
CA GLY A 45 -2.71 -7.13 4.85
C GLY A 45 -2.93 -5.67 5.26
N ILE A 46 -1.96 -5.05 5.93
CA ILE A 46 -1.99 -3.62 6.25
C ILE A 46 -1.91 -2.80 4.95
N HIS A 47 -1.03 -3.17 4.02
CA HIS A 47 -0.97 -2.53 2.70
C HIS A 47 -2.27 -2.67 1.90
N CYS A 48 -2.96 -3.80 1.98
CA CYS A 48 -4.30 -3.95 1.39
C CYS A 48 -5.28 -2.90 1.96
N ALA A 49 -5.32 -2.75 3.28
CA ALA A 49 -6.20 -1.78 3.93
C ALA A 49 -5.88 -0.34 3.49
N GLN A 50 -4.61 0.04 3.50
CA GLN A 50 -4.13 1.36 3.04
C GLN A 50 -4.55 1.64 1.59
N GLN A 51 -4.37 0.68 0.69
CA GLN A 51 -4.71 0.85 -0.73
C GLN A 51 -6.22 0.95 -0.96
N ILE A 52 -7.03 0.17 -0.25
CA ILE A 52 -8.50 0.25 -0.32
C ILE A 52 -8.98 1.62 0.17
N GLU A 53 -8.42 2.14 1.26
CA GLU A 53 -8.75 3.47 1.79
C GLU A 53 -8.44 4.56 0.77
N LEU A 54 -7.25 4.52 0.17
CA LEU A 54 -6.84 5.50 -0.82
C LEU A 54 -7.66 5.39 -2.11
N ALA A 55 -7.96 4.19 -2.56
CA ALA A 55 -8.84 3.98 -3.72
C ALA A 55 -10.25 4.54 -3.45
N GLY A 56 -10.79 4.32 -2.24
CA GLY A 56 -12.07 4.90 -1.81
C GLY A 56 -12.04 6.44 -1.77
N LEU A 57 -10.97 7.02 -1.24
CA LEU A 57 -10.79 8.48 -1.22
C LEU A 57 -10.70 9.07 -2.63
N PHE A 58 -9.90 8.46 -3.51
CA PHE A 58 -9.79 8.89 -4.91
C PHE A 58 -11.11 8.73 -5.65
N ALA A 59 -11.85 7.65 -5.41
CA ALA A 59 -13.19 7.47 -5.99
C ALA A 59 -14.15 8.56 -5.52
N ALA A 60 -14.16 8.89 -4.23
CA ALA A 60 -15.02 9.93 -3.67
C ALA A 60 -14.73 11.33 -4.24
N ILE A 61 -13.50 11.58 -4.68
CA ILE A 61 -13.10 12.86 -5.29
C ILE A 61 -13.28 12.82 -6.81
N LEU A 62 -12.73 11.82 -7.48
CA LEU A 62 -12.63 11.79 -8.94
C LEU A 62 -13.97 11.50 -9.64
N LEU A 63 -14.83 10.64 -9.06
CA LEU A 63 -16.12 10.33 -9.69
C LEU A 63 -17.06 11.53 -9.78
N PRO A 64 -17.28 12.33 -8.71
CA PRO A 64 -18.08 13.53 -8.81
C PRO A 64 -17.52 14.54 -9.83
N VAL A 65 -16.18 14.69 -9.88
CA VAL A 65 -15.52 15.56 -10.85
C VAL A 65 -15.77 15.08 -12.28
N ALA A 66 -15.54 13.79 -12.56
CA ALA A 66 -15.75 13.22 -13.88
C ALA A 66 -17.20 13.35 -14.36
N ILE A 67 -18.17 13.19 -13.46
CA ILE A 67 -19.60 13.37 -13.73
C ILE A 67 -19.90 14.85 -14.00
N SER A 68 -19.47 15.77 -13.12
CA SER A 68 -19.79 17.18 -13.21
C SER A 68 -19.23 17.86 -14.46
N TYR A 69 -18.06 17.41 -14.91
CA TYR A 69 -17.40 17.93 -16.12
C TYR A 69 -17.69 17.13 -17.38
N SER A 70 -18.60 16.13 -17.31
CA SER A 70 -18.99 15.29 -18.44
C SER A 70 -17.79 14.78 -19.24
N PHE A 71 -16.87 14.12 -18.55
CA PHE A 71 -15.62 13.66 -19.16
C PHE A 71 -15.87 12.83 -20.43
N ALA A 72 -15.02 13.05 -21.43
CA ALA A 72 -14.92 12.18 -22.58
C ALA A 72 -14.43 10.77 -22.14
N TRP A 73 -14.61 9.76 -22.98
CA TRP A 73 -14.29 8.36 -22.65
C TRP A 73 -12.87 8.17 -22.08
N TRP A 74 -11.88 8.88 -22.62
CA TRP A 74 -10.49 8.83 -22.10
C TRP A 74 -10.36 9.41 -20.69
N GLY A 75 -11.15 10.41 -20.34
CA GLY A 75 -11.22 10.96 -18.98
C GLY A 75 -11.74 9.95 -17.98
N TRP A 76 -12.73 9.14 -18.37
CA TRP A 76 -13.22 8.02 -17.56
C TRP A 76 -12.15 6.94 -17.37
N VAL A 77 -11.38 6.62 -18.43
CA VAL A 77 -10.24 5.68 -18.32
C VAL A 77 -9.22 6.20 -17.30
N LEU A 78 -8.84 7.47 -17.38
CA LEU A 78 -7.90 8.07 -16.43
C LEU A 78 -8.45 8.09 -14.99
N THR A 79 -9.76 8.35 -14.83
CA THR A 79 -10.43 8.30 -13.53
C THR A 79 -10.34 6.90 -12.91
N VAL A 80 -10.67 5.87 -13.67
CA VAL A 80 -10.58 4.47 -13.19
C VAL A 80 -9.14 4.08 -12.87
N LEU A 81 -8.19 4.42 -13.73
CA LEU A 81 -6.77 4.16 -13.47
C LEU A 81 -6.28 4.91 -12.23
N GLY A 82 -6.67 6.17 -12.06
CA GLY A 82 -6.33 6.96 -10.87
C GLY A 82 -6.84 6.30 -9.58
N ILE A 83 -8.06 5.78 -9.59
CA ILE A 83 -8.64 5.06 -8.44
C ILE A 83 -7.90 3.75 -8.17
N LEU A 84 -7.67 2.93 -9.21
CA LEU A 84 -7.02 1.62 -9.08
C LEU A 84 -5.55 1.72 -8.63
N PHE A 85 -4.87 2.79 -9.00
CA PHE A 85 -3.45 3.02 -8.66
C PHE A 85 -3.24 4.07 -7.57
N ALA A 86 -4.32 4.54 -6.91
CA ALA A 86 -4.25 5.56 -5.85
C ALA A 86 -3.23 5.22 -4.76
N GLY A 87 -3.22 3.97 -4.30
CA GLY A 87 -2.26 3.49 -3.30
C GLY A 87 -0.81 3.63 -3.77
N TRP A 88 -0.51 3.21 -5.00
CA TRP A 88 0.83 3.31 -5.59
C TRP A 88 1.27 4.75 -5.83
N ILE A 89 0.35 5.62 -6.25
CA ILE A 89 0.61 7.05 -6.45
C ILE A 89 0.99 7.69 -5.10
N CYS A 90 0.19 7.48 -4.07
CA CYS A 90 0.45 8.03 -2.74
C CYS A 90 1.72 7.45 -2.11
N TYR A 91 1.96 6.15 -2.30
CA TYR A 91 3.20 5.51 -1.86
C TYR A 91 4.43 6.12 -2.55
N GLY A 92 4.37 6.28 -3.88
CA GLY A 92 5.45 6.90 -4.65
C GLY A 92 5.73 8.33 -4.22
N ILE A 93 4.69 9.14 -3.94
CA ILE A 93 4.83 10.50 -3.41
C ILE A 93 5.47 10.46 -2.03
N SER A 94 5.02 9.58 -1.12
CA SER A 94 5.61 9.43 0.21
C SER A 94 7.08 9.05 0.12
N TRP A 95 7.43 8.09 -0.73
CA TRP A 95 8.81 7.69 -0.98
C TRP A 95 9.67 8.83 -1.52
N LEU A 96 9.16 9.59 -2.48
CA LEU A 96 9.86 10.73 -3.05
C LEU A 96 10.15 11.83 -1.99
N ILE A 97 9.19 12.07 -1.10
CA ILE A 97 9.38 12.98 0.04
C ILE A 97 10.53 12.49 0.93
N GLU A 98 10.59 11.17 1.23
CA GLU A 98 11.65 10.58 2.04
C GLU A 98 13.05 10.64 1.38
N VAL A 99 13.09 10.58 0.05
CA VAL A 99 14.35 10.74 -0.72
C VAL A 99 14.84 12.18 -0.68
N ILE A 100 13.93 13.16 -0.72
CA ILE A 100 14.27 14.59 -0.79
C ILE A 100 14.63 15.17 0.59
N ILE A 101 14.01 14.68 1.66
CA ILE A 101 14.24 15.18 3.02
C ILE A 101 15.39 14.40 3.66
N PRO A 102 16.63 14.92 3.68
CA PRO A 102 17.74 14.23 4.34
C PRO A 102 17.62 14.33 5.87
N PRO A 103 18.21 13.41 6.65
CA PRO A 103 19.15 12.36 6.27
C PRO A 103 18.68 10.96 6.69
N TYR A 104 17.73 10.33 6.01
CA TYR A 104 17.37 8.97 6.39
C TYR A 104 17.95 7.95 5.40
N PRO A 105 19.01 7.19 5.76
CA PRO A 105 19.41 6.02 5.00
C PRO A 105 18.25 5.01 5.02
N GLY A 106 17.72 4.68 3.84
CA GLY A 106 16.61 3.74 3.71
C GLY A 106 15.22 4.37 3.54
N ALA A 107 15.10 5.37 2.66
CA ALA A 107 13.84 6.07 2.35
C ALA A 107 12.62 5.15 2.17
N TYR A 108 12.83 3.92 1.68
CA TYR A 108 11.79 2.91 1.54
C TYR A 108 11.12 2.57 2.88
N TYR A 109 11.92 2.25 3.91
CA TYR A 109 11.42 1.82 5.22
C TYR A 109 10.77 2.93 6.05
N TYR A 110 11.02 4.18 5.69
CA TYR A 110 10.51 5.35 6.43
C TYR A 110 9.30 6.00 5.80
N THR A 111 8.78 5.45 4.69
CA THR A 111 7.48 5.89 4.22
C THR A 111 6.42 5.65 5.30
N CYS A 112 5.45 6.53 5.43
CA CYS A 112 4.40 6.38 6.45
C CYS A 112 3.64 5.05 6.31
N PHE A 113 3.54 4.52 5.11
CA PHE A 113 2.88 3.25 4.80
C PHE A 113 3.68 2.06 5.33
N GLU A 114 4.98 2.01 5.04
CA GLU A 114 5.87 0.96 5.56
C GLU A 114 6.04 1.06 7.07
N THR A 115 6.16 2.29 7.59
CA THR A 115 6.27 2.52 9.04
C THR A 115 5.07 1.94 9.79
N GLU A 116 3.86 2.12 9.28
CA GLU A 116 2.67 1.48 9.86
C GLU A 116 2.78 -0.04 9.79
N ALA A 117 3.09 -0.59 8.60
CA ALA A 117 3.15 -2.03 8.38
C ALA A 117 4.17 -2.70 9.30
N TYR A 118 5.42 -2.23 9.32
CA TYR A 118 6.48 -2.78 10.18
C TYR A 118 6.20 -2.62 11.69
N ASN A 119 5.55 -1.55 12.10
CA ASN A 119 5.25 -1.34 13.53
C ASN A 119 4.13 -2.26 14.04
N HIS A 120 3.33 -2.83 13.15
CA HIS A 120 2.14 -3.59 13.51
C HIS A 120 2.06 -5.00 12.93
N GLU A 121 3.05 -5.45 12.15
CA GLU A 121 3.08 -6.79 11.54
C GLU A 121 3.09 -7.93 12.56
N ASP A 122 3.58 -7.69 13.77
CA ASP A 122 3.61 -8.68 14.86
C ASP A 122 2.29 -8.79 15.61
N ASP A 123 1.35 -7.87 15.41
CA ASP A 123 0.09 -7.81 16.14
C ASP A 123 -1.05 -8.48 15.34
N PRO A 124 -1.52 -9.67 15.77
CA PRO A 124 -2.55 -10.42 15.05
C PRO A 124 -3.92 -9.74 15.03
N ASP A 125 -4.17 -8.81 15.95
CA ASP A 125 -5.45 -8.14 16.09
C ASP A 125 -5.44 -6.69 15.58
N TYR A 126 -4.29 -6.22 15.07
CA TYR A 126 -4.16 -4.84 14.62
C TYR A 126 -5.22 -4.44 13.58
N LEU A 127 -5.38 -5.22 12.52
CA LEU A 127 -6.36 -4.93 11.46
C LEU A 127 -7.81 -4.87 11.93
N LYS A 128 -8.16 -5.51 13.05
CA LYS A 128 -9.51 -5.47 13.63
C LYS A 128 -9.79 -4.16 14.34
N ARG A 129 -8.77 -3.53 14.94
CA ARG A 129 -8.86 -2.30 15.71
C ARG A 129 -8.27 -1.07 15.02
N ARG A 130 -7.71 -1.27 13.83
CA ARG A 130 -7.11 -0.23 13.02
C ARG A 130 -8.17 0.83 12.65
N ILE A 131 -7.84 2.09 12.89
CA ILE A 131 -8.68 3.21 12.47
C ILE A 131 -8.28 3.58 11.04
N PRO A 132 -9.22 3.53 10.08
CA PRO A 132 -8.95 3.90 8.69
C PRO A 132 -8.29 5.28 8.59
N PHE A 133 -7.37 5.43 7.64
CA PHE A 133 -6.52 6.61 7.42
C PHE A 133 -5.58 6.95 8.58
N TRP A 134 -6.05 6.90 9.84
CA TRP A 134 -5.25 7.27 10.99
C TRP A 134 -4.01 6.39 11.18
N GLY A 135 -4.06 5.13 10.78
CA GLY A 135 -2.95 4.19 10.89
C GLY A 135 -1.66 4.77 10.28
N TRP A 136 -1.67 5.09 8.99
CA TRP A 136 -0.50 5.62 8.29
C TRP A 136 -0.30 7.14 8.48
N ILE A 137 -1.39 7.94 8.67
CA ILE A 137 -1.28 9.38 8.93
C ILE A 137 -0.50 9.64 10.22
N SER A 138 -0.75 8.86 11.27
CA SER A 138 -0.05 8.99 12.56
C SER A 138 1.45 8.69 12.45
N CYS A 139 1.88 7.98 11.41
CA CYS A 139 3.28 7.66 11.15
C CYS A 139 4.04 8.81 10.46
N ILE A 140 3.37 9.78 9.85
CA ILE A 140 4.01 10.91 9.17
C ILE A 140 4.97 11.68 10.09
N PRO A 141 4.58 12.12 11.31
CA PRO A 141 5.47 12.80 12.23
C PRO A 141 6.42 11.85 12.97
N ASN A 142 6.12 10.57 13.02
CA ASN A 142 6.79 9.61 13.91
C ASN A 142 7.38 8.44 13.13
N ARG A 143 8.43 8.72 12.35
CA ARG A 143 9.11 7.81 11.42
C ARG A 143 10.02 6.77 12.11
N LYS A 144 9.64 6.30 13.30
CA LYS A 144 10.39 5.27 14.03
C LYS A 144 9.87 3.89 13.66
N VAL A 145 10.63 3.17 12.86
CA VAL A 145 10.40 1.76 12.58
C VAL A 145 10.96 0.93 13.74
N LYS A 146 10.15 0.04 14.29
CA LYS A 146 10.60 -0.91 15.34
C LYS A 146 11.58 -1.95 14.82
N HIS A 147 11.73 -2.06 13.52
CA HIS A 147 12.57 -3.08 12.91
C HIS A 147 14.05 -2.76 13.14
N LYS A 148 14.75 -3.71 13.73
CA LYS A 148 16.22 -3.70 13.77
C LYS A 148 16.70 -3.98 12.35
N ILE A 149 17.36 -2.99 11.74
CA ILE A 149 18.19 -3.18 10.55
C ILE A 149 19.44 -3.97 10.97
#